data_f68e4d8c8c47d568b4a65b34bd70f22f
#
_entry.id   f68e4d8c8c47d568b4a65b34bd70f22f
#
_cell.length_a   1.000
_cell.length_b   1.000
_cell.length_c   1.000
_cell.angle_alpha   90.00
_cell.angle_beta   90.00
_cell.angle_gamma   90.00
#
_symmetry.space_group_name_H-M   'P 1'
#
loop_
_entity.id
_entity.type
_entity.pdbx_description
1 polymer ?
#
loop_
_entity_poly.entity_id
_entity_poly.type
_entity_poly.pdbx_seq_one_letter_code
_entity_poly.pdbx_strand_id
1 'polypeptide(L)'
;MKKQLQIFFDFLRFCIGSADEIPSSLKEADWKELYAIAKKQCLMGILFDGIKKLPAEHVEMEKELLLRWMAESQMLEKANVRLNDAAIQVSEWFRKKGFRTCILKGQGNALMYPNPYSRTPGDIDIWVEGGDKRVISFVYSISPHEKACYHHIEFPSYKGVEVEVHYRPSFLLCFWHNRKLQKYYERVKEEQFSYRMMLGKQGEIAIPTVEFNLIFQLTHIYAHLMNEGIGLRQLVDYYYVLISDDLSLVRDRVQKELKELGLWKFAGGIMYIMQEVFGMPASRLIVPPNEKYGKFVLNEVLEAGNFGRHDARNRFGRSKLGHNLQRVYRDMRLVKYFPTETLCEPLFRIWHYFWRKSK
;
A
#
# COMPACT_ATOMS: atom_id res chain seq x y z
N MET A 1 17.80 -8.35 18.17
CA MET A 1 16.57 -8.00 17.44
C MET A 1 16.06 -6.60 17.77
N LYS A 2 15.66 -6.25 19.02
CA LYS A 2 15.12 -4.90 19.31
C LYS A 2 16.11 -3.77 18.98
N LYS A 3 17.42 -3.91 19.28
CA LYS A 3 18.46 -2.91 18.99
C LYS A 3 18.62 -2.69 17.47
N GLN A 4 18.76 -3.74 16.68
CA GLN A 4 18.90 -3.63 15.22
C GLN A 4 17.62 -3.10 14.54
N LEU A 5 16.45 -3.40 15.10
CA LEU A 5 15.20 -2.81 14.61
C LEU A 5 15.15 -1.29 14.87
N GLN A 6 15.66 -0.82 16.00
CA GLN A 6 15.76 0.63 16.26
C GLN A 6 16.74 1.29 15.29
N ILE A 7 17.92 0.70 15.08
CA ILE A 7 18.91 1.17 14.10
C ILE A 7 18.30 1.20 12.69
N PHE A 8 17.50 0.18 12.35
CA PHE A 8 16.78 0.15 11.09
C PHE A 8 15.79 1.32 10.95
N PHE A 9 15.04 1.67 12.00
CA PHE A 9 14.12 2.81 11.97
C PHE A 9 14.85 4.14 11.86
N ASP A 10 15.96 4.30 12.60
CA ASP A 10 16.78 5.50 12.51
C ASP A 10 17.36 5.69 11.11
N PHE A 11 17.86 4.60 10.52
CA PHE A 11 18.36 4.61 9.14
C PHE A 11 17.25 4.85 8.12
N LEU A 12 16.08 4.24 8.32
CA LEU A 12 14.91 4.47 7.44
C LEU A 12 14.50 5.94 7.42
N ARG A 13 14.49 6.63 8.57
CA ARG A 13 14.21 8.07 8.67
C ARG A 13 15.18 8.88 7.82
N PHE A 14 16.48 8.59 7.89
CA PHE A 14 17.49 9.20 7.02
C PHE A 14 17.22 8.91 5.53
N CYS A 15 16.90 7.67 5.18
CA CYS A 15 16.66 7.27 3.80
C CYS A 15 15.45 7.98 3.16
N ILE A 16 14.36 8.18 3.92
CA ILE A 16 13.13 8.83 3.43
C ILE A 16 13.16 10.35 3.56
N GLY A 17 14.20 10.93 4.16
CA GLY A 17 14.36 12.38 4.34
C GLY A 17 13.55 12.96 5.49
N SER A 18 13.16 12.15 6.49
CA SER A 18 12.56 12.66 7.73
C SER A 18 13.60 13.03 8.80
N ALA A 19 14.85 12.63 8.60
CA ALA A 19 16.02 13.04 9.35
C ALA A 19 17.13 13.41 8.37
N ASP A 20 17.77 14.55 8.59
CA ASP A 20 18.86 15.06 7.72
C ASP A 20 20.22 14.48 8.13
N GLU A 21 20.39 14.19 9.42
CA GLU A 21 21.66 13.72 9.98
C GLU A 21 21.82 12.19 9.83
N ILE A 22 23.05 11.77 9.58
CA ILE A 22 23.42 10.35 9.58
C ILE A 22 23.25 9.80 11.01
N PRO A 23 22.43 8.76 11.22
CA PRO A 23 22.22 8.23 12.55
C PRO A 23 23.51 7.68 13.17
N SER A 24 23.91 8.19 14.33
CA SER A 24 25.09 7.70 15.07
C SER A 24 24.99 6.19 15.41
N SER A 25 23.76 5.68 15.51
CA SER A 25 23.47 4.26 15.75
C SER A 25 23.94 3.33 14.62
N LEU A 26 24.19 3.85 13.39
CA LEU A 26 24.69 3.06 12.27
C LEU A 26 26.07 2.42 12.51
N LYS A 27 26.91 3.00 13.40
CA LYS A 27 28.19 2.40 13.80
C LYS A 27 28.04 1.02 14.47
N GLU A 28 26.83 0.70 14.95
CA GLU A 28 26.50 -0.57 15.59
C GLU A 28 25.56 -1.43 14.73
N ALA A 29 25.45 -1.11 13.45
CA ALA A 29 24.55 -1.79 12.54
C ALA A 29 25.09 -3.17 12.15
N ASP A 30 24.26 -4.19 12.32
CA ASP A 30 24.42 -5.44 11.59
C ASP A 30 23.76 -5.31 10.21
N TRP A 31 24.57 -5.02 9.20
CA TRP A 31 24.11 -4.82 7.84
C TRP A 31 23.42 -6.05 7.24
N LYS A 32 23.72 -7.26 7.69
CA LYS A 32 23.01 -8.49 7.27
C LYS A 32 21.59 -8.51 7.84
N GLU A 33 21.42 -8.10 9.10
CA GLU A 33 20.09 -8.00 9.73
C GLU A 33 19.29 -6.84 9.11
N LEU A 34 19.89 -5.68 8.84
CA LEU A 34 19.24 -4.56 8.17
C LEU A 34 18.77 -4.96 6.76
N TYR A 35 19.61 -5.65 5.99
CA TYR A 35 19.23 -6.18 4.67
C TYR A 35 18.06 -7.15 4.76
N ALA A 36 18.07 -8.07 5.73
CA ALA A 36 16.96 -9.02 5.92
C ALA A 36 15.65 -8.33 6.26
N ILE A 37 15.68 -7.30 7.13
CA ILE A 37 14.51 -6.48 7.46
C ILE A 37 14.03 -5.72 6.22
N ALA A 38 14.93 -5.07 5.48
CA ALA A 38 14.61 -4.33 4.26
C ALA A 38 13.92 -5.23 3.22
N LYS A 39 14.41 -6.45 3.04
CA LYS A 39 13.83 -7.45 2.14
C LYS A 39 12.44 -7.90 2.60
N LYS A 40 12.28 -8.21 3.90
CA LYS A 40 11.01 -8.60 4.52
C LYS A 40 9.94 -7.50 4.37
N GLN A 41 10.35 -6.23 4.45
CA GLN A 41 9.47 -5.06 4.43
C GLN A 41 9.36 -4.40 3.05
N CYS A 42 10.00 -4.97 2.01
CA CYS A 42 10.03 -4.44 0.64
C CYS A 42 10.56 -3.00 0.54
N LEU A 43 11.65 -2.70 1.26
CA LEU A 43 12.30 -1.38 1.32
C LEU A 43 13.71 -1.37 0.73
N MET A 44 14.09 -2.40 -0.03
CA MET A 44 15.44 -2.61 -0.55
C MET A 44 15.99 -1.41 -1.33
N GLY A 45 15.21 -0.86 -2.27
CA GLY A 45 15.64 0.27 -3.09
C GLY A 45 15.79 1.56 -2.28
N ILE A 46 14.83 1.82 -1.38
CA ILE A 46 14.83 3.04 -0.52
C ILE A 46 16.04 3.06 0.39
N LEU A 47 16.34 1.93 1.06
CA LEU A 47 17.49 1.87 1.95
C LEU A 47 18.81 1.90 1.16
N PHE A 48 18.84 1.31 -0.04
CA PHE A 48 20.02 1.39 -0.89
C PHE A 48 20.28 2.83 -1.37
N ASP A 49 19.25 3.61 -1.67
CA ASP A 49 19.39 5.04 -1.94
C ASP A 49 19.96 5.80 -0.73
N GLY A 50 19.59 5.39 0.49
CA GLY A 50 20.21 5.89 1.72
C GLY A 50 21.69 5.51 1.82
N ILE A 51 22.05 4.25 1.55
CA ILE A 51 23.44 3.78 1.54
C ILE A 51 24.30 4.61 0.57
N LYS A 52 23.79 4.92 -0.62
CA LYS A 52 24.50 5.76 -1.61
C LYS A 52 24.82 7.19 -1.10
N LYS A 53 24.07 7.69 -0.12
CA LYS A 53 24.29 9.01 0.49
C LYS A 53 25.30 8.98 1.65
N LEU A 54 25.64 7.80 2.16
CA LEU A 54 26.58 7.66 3.28
C LEU A 54 28.03 7.81 2.80
N PRO A 55 28.91 8.50 3.58
CA PRO A 55 30.34 8.40 3.42
C PRO A 55 30.83 6.95 3.57
N ALA A 56 31.89 6.58 2.85
CA ALA A 56 32.38 5.20 2.80
C ALA A 56 32.71 4.64 4.19
N GLU A 57 33.21 5.48 5.09
CA GLU A 57 33.56 5.13 6.48
C GLU A 57 32.33 4.75 7.34
N HIS A 58 31.13 5.06 6.90
CA HIS A 58 29.90 4.66 7.60
C HIS A 58 29.27 3.36 7.05
N VAL A 59 29.87 2.78 5.99
CA VAL A 59 29.35 1.57 5.34
C VAL A 59 30.28 0.38 5.65
N GLU A 60 30.28 -0.07 6.91
CA GLU A 60 31.03 -1.25 7.33
C GLU A 60 30.31 -2.56 6.92
N MET A 61 30.14 -2.75 5.62
CA MET A 61 29.42 -3.88 5.03
C MET A 61 30.35 -4.78 4.23
N GLU A 62 30.17 -6.11 4.32
CA GLU A 62 30.86 -7.05 3.46
C GLU A 62 30.63 -6.72 1.99
N LYS A 63 31.68 -6.71 1.18
CA LYS A 63 31.63 -6.36 -0.25
C LYS A 63 30.61 -7.20 -1.02
N GLU A 64 30.49 -8.48 -0.70
CA GLU A 64 29.53 -9.37 -1.34
C GLU A 64 28.09 -8.93 -1.05
N LEU A 65 27.77 -8.56 0.18
CA LEU A 65 26.45 -8.07 0.58
C LEU A 65 26.11 -6.74 -0.11
N LEU A 66 27.08 -5.82 -0.18
CA LEU A 66 26.91 -4.54 -0.86
C LEU A 66 26.61 -4.72 -2.35
N LEU A 67 27.39 -5.59 -3.04
CA LEU A 67 27.18 -5.89 -4.45
C LEU A 67 25.82 -6.56 -4.70
N ARG A 68 25.41 -7.46 -3.83
CA ARG A 68 24.08 -8.10 -3.90
C ARG A 68 22.95 -7.08 -3.75
N TRP A 69 23.05 -6.20 -2.75
CA TRP A 69 22.03 -5.16 -2.51
C TRP A 69 21.93 -4.20 -3.70
N MET A 70 23.09 -3.78 -4.22
CA MET A 70 23.18 -2.96 -5.43
C MET A 70 22.49 -3.62 -6.63
N ALA A 71 22.80 -4.90 -6.88
CA ALA A 71 22.19 -5.64 -7.99
C ALA A 71 20.68 -5.76 -7.86
N GLU A 72 20.16 -6.10 -6.65
CA GLU A 72 18.72 -6.17 -6.39
C GLU A 72 18.06 -4.79 -6.58
N SER A 73 18.68 -3.70 -6.12
CA SER A 73 18.15 -2.35 -6.31
C SER A 73 18.10 -1.93 -7.78
N GLN A 74 19.12 -2.25 -8.58
CA GLN A 74 19.10 -2.02 -10.03
C GLN A 74 18.00 -2.84 -10.74
N MET A 75 17.73 -4.05 -10.27
CA MET A 75 16.61 -4.85 -10.79
C MET A 75 15.25 -4.19 -10.50
N LEU A 76 15.08 -3.58 -9.30
CA LEU A 76 13.87 -2.83 -8.96
C LEU A 76 13.71 -1.59 -9.87
N GLU A 77 14.79 -0.83 -10.10
CA GLU A 77 14.75 0.32 -11.00
C GLU A 77 14.31 -0.08 -12.43
N LYS A 78 14.92 -1.14 -12.98
CA LYS A 78 14.53 -1.68 -14.31
C LYS A 78 13.07 -2.17 -14.33
N ALA A 79 12.60 -2.78 -13.26
CA ALA A 79 11.21 -3.21 -13.16
C ALA A 79 10.25 -2.02 -13.11
N ASN A 80 10.58 -0.94 -12.41
CA ASN A 80 9.78 0.29 -12.37
C ASN A 80 9.68 0.96 -13.74
N VAL A 81 10.78 0.99 -14.53
CA VAL A 81 10.73 1.50 -15.90
C VAL A 81 9.71 0.73 -16.75
N ARG A 82 9.74 -0.62 -16.67
CA ARG A 82 8.77 -1.46 -17.38
C ARG A 82 7.34 -1.25 -16.91
N LEU A 83 7.15 -1.08 -15.58
CA LEU A 83 5.84 -0.79 -15.01
C LEU A 83 5.30 0.56 -15.49
N ASN A 84 6.15 1.60 -15.55
CA ASN A 84 5.77 2.90 -16.08
C ASN A 84 5.25 2.79 -17.51
N ASP A 85 5.99 2.12 -18.38
CA ASP A 85 5.58 1.88 -19.77
C ASP A 85 4.26 1.12 -19.85
N ALA A 86 4.11 0.07 -19.03
CA ALA A 86 2.90 -0.74 -19.00
C ALA A 86 1.69 0.08 -18.50
N ALA A 87 1.84 0.86 -17.44
CA ALA A 87 0.76 1.70 -16.88
C ALA A 87 0.25 2.72 -17.91
N ILE A 88 1.17 3.38 -18.65
CA ILE A 88 0.81 4.33 -19.70
C ILE A 88 0.05 3.61 -20.83
N GLN A 89 0.60 2.50 -21.33
CA GLN A 89 0.02 1.80 -22.47
C GLN A 89 -1.33 1.16 -22.14
N VAL A 90 -1.51 0.61 -20.94
CA VAL A 90 -2.79 0.07 -20.48
C VAL A 90 -3.81 1.19 -20.32
N SER A 91 -3.43 2.33 -19.72
CA SER A 91 -4.31 3.50 -19.60
C SER A 91 -4.76 4.03 -20.97
N GLU A 92 -3.84 4.14 -21.92
CA GLU A 92 -4.17 4.54 -23.29
C GLU A 92 -5.05 3.53 -24.01
N TRP A 93 -4.81 2.25 -23.79
CA TRP A 93 -5.60 1.19 -24.37
C TRP A 93 -7.06 1.27 -23.90
N PHE A 94 -7.31 1.45 -22.58
CA PHE A 94 -8.65 1.67 -22.05
C PHE A 94 -9.29 2.95 -22.59
N ARG A 95 -8.53 4.04 -22.72
CA ARG A 95 -8.99 5.30 -23.29
C ARG A 95 -9.48 5.13 -24.74
N LYS A 96 -8.74 4.38 -25.56
CA LYS A 96 -9.14 4.04 -26.94
C LYS A 96 -10.41 3.19 -27.00
N LYS A 97 -10.76 2.50 -25.90
CA LYS A 97 -12.00 1.73 -25.75
C LYS A 97 -13.15 2.54 -25.12
N GLY A 98 -12.96 3.83 -24.91
CA GLY A 98 -13.98 4.73 -24.36
C GLY A 98 -14.13 4.69 -22.86
N PHE A 99 -13.06 4.32 -22.11
CA PHE A 99 -13.00 4.35 -20.66
C PHE A 99 -11.99 5.38 -20.17
N ARG A 100 -12.39 6.18 -19.18
CA ARG A 100 -11.43 6.95 -18.38
C ARG A 100 -10.81 6.03 -17.32
N THR A 101 -9.56 6.30 -16.96
CA THR A 101 -8.81 5.47 -16.00
C THR A 101 -8.01 6.33 -15.04
N CYS A 102 -7.72 5.78 -13.85
CA CYS A 102 -6.84 6.35 -12.85
C CYS A 102 -5.96 5.23 -12.27
N ILE A 103 -4.65 5.43 -12.19
CA ILE A 103 -3.72 4.49 -11.55
C ILE A 103 -3.75 4.72 -10.04
N LEU A 104 -4.32 3.79 -9.29
CA LEU A 104 -4.68 3.99 -7.87
C LEU A 104 -3.50 4.02 -6.90
N LYS A 105 -2.48 3.25 -7.13
CA LYS A 105 -1.28 3.09 -6.28
C LYS A 105 -0.07 2.77 -7.17
N GLY A 106 0.92 2.08 -6.66
CA GLY A 106 2.06 1.67 -7.49
C GLY A 106 2.79 2.86 -8.05
N GLN A 107 2.66 3.07 -9.34
CA GLN A 107 3.40 4.09 -10.09
C GLN A 107 2.92 5.52 -9.76
N GLY A 108 1.64 5.71 -9.44
CA GLY A 108 1.13 7.00 -8.95
C GLY A 108 1.76 7.40 -7.62
N ASN A 109 1.86 6.45 -6.67
CA ASN A 109 2.52 6.70 -5.39
C ASN A 109 4.03 6.90 -5.54
N ALA A 110 4.67 6.18 -6.47
CA ALA A 110 6.11 6.32 -6.72
C ALA A 110 6.53 7.75 -7.10
N LEU A 111 5.65 8.52 -7.75
CA LEU A 111 5.91 9.92 -8.10
C LEU A 111 6.14 10.84 -6.89
N MET A 112 5.68 10.44 -5.71
CA MET A 112 5.89 11.18 -4.46
C MET A 112 7.26 10.90 -3.81
N TYR A 113 7.98 9.88 -4.27
CA TYR A 113 9.30 9.53 -3.73
C TYR A 113 10.39 10.40 -4.31
N PRO A 114 11.45 10.73 -3.54
CA PRO A 114 12.63 11.43 -4.07
C PRO A 114 13.26 10.70 -5.27
N ASN A 115 13.29 9.37 -5.23
CA ASN A 115 13.63 8.52 -6.38
C ASN A 115 12.45 7.57 -6.65
N PRO A 116 11.59 7.85 -7.64
CA PRO A 116 10.45 7.02 -7.99
C PRO A 116 10.80 5.56 -8.31
N TYR A 117 12.01 5.31 -8.77
CA TYR A 117 12.47 3.98 -9.18
C TYR A 117 12.94 3.11 -8.03
N SER A 118 13.14 3.67 -6.82
CA SER A 118 13.56 2.90 -5.63
C SER A 118 12.39 2.25 -4.88
N ARG A 119 11.15 2.65 -5.18
CA ARG A 119 9.97 1.99 -4.63
C ARG A 119 9.88 0.56 -5.14
N THR A 120 9.69 -0.42 -4.24
CA THR A 120 9.47 -1.81 -4.68
C THR A 120 8.22 -1.90 -5.54
N PRO A 121 8.33 -2.33 -6.82
CA PRO A 121 7.20 -2.44 -7.72
C PRO A 121 6.24 -3.57 -7.32
N GLY A 122 5.03 -3.53 -7.85
CA GLY A 122 4.01 -4.57 -7.73
C GLY A 122 3.24 -4.70 -9.04
N ASP A 123 1.94 -4.89 -8.92
CA ASP A 123 0.95 -4.89 -9.98
C ASP A 123 0.52 -3.49 -10.43
N ILE A 124 -0.25 -3.42 -11.49
CA ILE A 124 -0.94 -2.20 -11.92
C ILE A 124 -2.39 -2.26 -11.46
N ASP A 125 -2.73 -1.43 -10.48
CA ASP A 125 -4.12 -1.21 -10.04
C ASP A 125 -4.71 -0.07 -10.84
N ILE A 126 -5.53 -0.37 -11.83
CA ILE A 126 -6.15 0.64 -12.68
C ILE A 126 -7.65 0.75 -12.40
N TRP A 127 -8.08 1.90 -11.87
CA TRP A 127 -9.49 2.21 -11.72
C TRP A 127 -10.08 2.62 -13.06
N VAL A 128 -11.07 1.86 -13.54
CA VAL A 128 -11.74 2.06 -14.82
C VAL A 128 -13.15 2.56 -14.55
N GLU A 129 -13.52 3.65 -15.18
CA GLU A 129 -14.84 4.25 -15.07
C GLU A 129 -15.93 3.38 -15.69
N GLY A 130 -17.11 3.32 -15.04
CA GLY A 130 -18.28 2.64 -15.61
C GLY A 130 -19.00 1.68 -14.65
N GLY A 131 -18.44 1.48 -13.46
CA GLY A 131 -19.00 0.59 -12.44
C GLY A 131 -18.85 -0.89 -12.79
N ASP A 132 -19.30 -1.76 -11.87
CA ASP A 132 -19.05 -3.21 -11.96
C ASP A 132 -19.65 -3.86 -13.22
N LYS A 133 -20.91 -3.57 -13.55
CA LYS A 133 -21.57 -4.21 -14.68
C LYS A 133 -20.86 -3.94 -16.00
N ARG A 134 -20.60 -2.66 -16.31
CA ARG A 134 -19.97 -2.26 -17.58
C ARG A 134 -18.55 -2.76 -17.69
N VAL A 135 -17.76 -2.61 -16.61
CA VAL A 135 -16.33 -2.99 -16.61
C VAL A 135 -16.16 -4.51 -16.65
N ILE A 136 -16.90 -5.26 -15.83
CA ILE A 136 -16.86 -6.73 -15.83
C ILE A 136 -17.27 -7.30 -17.20
N SER A 137 -18.40 -6.82 -17.77
CA SER A 137 -18.84 -7.27 -19.11
C SER A 137 -17.80 -6.97 -20.18
N PHE A 138 -17.15 -5.80 -20.09
CA PHE A 138 -16.09 -5.43 -21.02
C PHE A 138 -14.87 -6.36 -20.90
N VAL A 139 -14.40 -6.64 -19.66
CA VAL A 139 -13.27 -7.56 -19.47
C VAL A 139 -13.63 -8.98 -19.90
N TYR A 140 -14.82 -9.48 -19.61
CA TYR A 140 -15.27 -10.79 -20.08
C TYR A 140 -15.38 -10.90 -21.61
N SER A 141 -15.63 -9.80 -22.31
CA SER A 141 -15.62 -9.80 -23.79
C SER A 141 -14.22 -10.03 -24.38
N ILE A 142 -13.18 -9.83 -23.58
CA ILE A 142 -11.76 -10.00 -23.97
C ILE A 142 -11.19 -11.29 -23.38
N SER A 143 -11.45 -11.54 -22.10
CA SER A 143 -10.98 -12.69 -21.35
C SER A 143 -12.08 -13.25 -20.46
N PRO A 144 -12.88 -14.22 -20.96
CA PRO A 144 -14.08 -14.72 -20.25
C PRO A 144 -13.77 -15.57 -19.02
N HIS A 145 -12.50 -15.93 -18.80
CA HIS A 145 -12.09 -16.80 -17.69
C HIS A 145 -11.55 -16.05 -16.48
N GLU A 146 -11.47 -14.71 -16.55
CA GLU A 146 -10.95 -13.90 -15.45
C GLU A 146 -11.90 -13.91 -14.24
N LYS A 147 -11.33 -13.70 -13.06
CA LYS A 147 -12.10 -13.78 -11.82
C LYS A 147 -12.45 -12.39 -11.30
N ALA A 148 -13.75 -12.10 -11.22
CA ALA A 148 -14.23 -10.88 -10.59
C ALA A 148 -14.28 -11.06 -9.06
N CYS A 149 -13.72 -10.08 -8.33
CA CYS A 149 -13.89 -9.85 -6.90
C CYS A 149 -14.85 -8.68 -6.67
N TYR A 150 -15.14 -8.31 -5.43
CA TYR A 150 -16.06 -7.22 -5.13
C TYR A 150 -15.62 -5.85 -5.70
N HIS A 151 -14.34 -5.60 -5.81
CA HIS A 151 -13.80 -4.30 -6.18
C HIS A 151 -12.98 -4.29 -7.47
N HIS A 152 -12.45 -5.43 -7.90
CA HIS A 152 -11.69 -5.56 -9.14
C HIS A 152 -12.03 -6.84 -9.90
N ILE A 153 -11.55 -6.94 -11.13
CA ILE A 153 -11.44 -8.14 -11.93
C ILE A 153 -10.00 -8.28 -12.41
N GLU A 154 -9.48 -9.51 -12.36
CA GLU A 154 -8.19 -9.83 -12.97
C GLU A 154 -8.23 -9.49 -14.46
N PHE A 155 -7.09 -9.10 -15.02
CA PHE A 155 -6.95 -8.76 -16.43
C PHE A 155 -5.72 -9.48 -17.00
N PRO A 156 -5.72 -9.87 -18.28
CA PRO A 156 -4.55 -10.47 -18.89
C PRO A 156 -3.29 -9.66 -18.65
N SER A 157 -2.21 -10.31 -18.25
CA SER A 157 -0.95 -9.64 -17.99
C SER A 157 -0.45 -8.87 -19.22
N TYR A 158 -0.04 -7.62 -19.01
CA TYR A 158 0.47 -6.79 -20.07
C TYR A 158 2.00 -6.78 -20.07
N LYS A 159 2.62 -7.41 -21.07
CA LYS A 159 4.09 -7.56 -21.17
C LYS A 159 4.74 -8.17 -19.92
N GLY A 160 4.06 -9.13 -19.30
CA GLY A 160 4.53 -9.80 -18.08
C GLY A 160 4.29 -9.00 -16.79
N VAL A 161 3.50 -7.92 -16.84
CA VAL A 161 3.05 -7.14 -15.68
C VAL A 161 1.61 -7.54 -15.37
N GLU A 162 1.32 -7.87 -14.10
CA GLU A 162 -0.02 -8.15 -13.63
C GLU A 162 -0.85 -6.86 -13.59
N VAL A 163 -2.11 -6.94 -14.02
CA VAL A 163 -3.04 -5.81 -14.08
C VAL A 163 -4.33 -6.18 -13.37
N GLU A 164 -4.72 -5.39 -12.38
CA GLU A 164 -6.01 -5.48 -11.71
C GLU A 164 -6.90 -4.31 -12.15
N VAL A 165 -8.01 -4.64 -12.79
CA VAL A 165 -8.99 -3.66 -13.25
C VAL A 165 -10.01 -3.39 -12.17
N HIS A 166 -9.86 -2.29 -11.47
CA HIS A 166 -10.74 -1.85 -10.42
C HIS A 166 -11.97 -1.12 -10.99
N TYR A 167 -13.15 -1.50 -10.56
CA TYR A 167 -14.40 -0.75 -10.78
C TYR A 167 -14.91 -0.13 -9.47
N ARG A 168 -14.29 -0.44 -8.36
CA ARG A 168 -14.31 0.26 -7.06
C ARG A 168 -12.89 0.38 -6.55
N PRO A 169 -12.44 1.56 -6.12
CA PRO A 169 -11.04 1.71 -5.66
C PRO A 169 -10.67 0.77 -4.52
N SER A 170 -11.51 0.68 -3.50
CA SER A 170 -11.36 -0.26 -2.39
C SER A 170 -12.72 -0.54 -1.73
N PHE A 171 -12.72 -1.28 -0.61
CA PHE A 171 -13.94 -1.60 0.15
C PHE A 171 -13.65 -1.77 1.64
N LEU A 172 -14.72 -1.76 2.43
CA LEU A 172 -14.75 -2.12 3.83
C LEU A 172 -15.66 -3.33 4.03
N LEU A 173 -15.37 -4.17 5.03
CA LEU A 173 -16.14 -5.39 5.30
C LEU A 173 -17.50 -5.10 5.92
N CYS A 174 -17.60 -4.04 6.72
CA CYS A 174 -18.84 -3.56 7.30
C CYS A 174 -19.71 -2.90 6.23
N PHE A 175 -20.90 -3.45 5.95
CA PHE A 175 -21.77 -3.05 4.85
C PHE A 175 -22.16 -1.56 4.86
N TRP A 176 -22.45 -0.99 6.04
CA TRP A 176 -22.81 0.43 6.15
C TRP A 176 -21.62 1.37 6.01
N HIS A 177 -20.44 1.02 6.52
CA HIS A 177 -19.21 1.77 6.26
C HIS A 177 -18.83 1.68 4.77
N ASN A 178 -18.92 0.48 4.19
CA ASN A 178 -18.66 0.28 2.78
C ASN A 178 -19.61 1.08 1.89
N ARG A 179 -20.93 1.13 2.22
CA ARG A 179 -21.88 1.96 1.48
C ARG A 179 -21.51 3.45 1.50
N LYS A 180 -21.05 3.97 2.64
CA LYS A 180 -20.56 5.35 2.75
C LYS A 180 -19.30 5.54 1.92
N LEU A 181 -18.36 4.60 1.97
CA LEU A 181 -17.11 4.64 1.20
C LEU A 181 -17.39 4.65 -0.31
N GLN A 182 -18.31 3.81 -0.81
CA GLN A 182 -18.66 3.82 -2.22
C GLN A 182 -19.33 5.13 -2.64
N LYS A 183 -20.15 5.75 -1.78
CA LYS A 183 -20.71 7.09 -2.02
C LYS A 183 -19.64 8.17 -2.06
N TYR A 184 -18.65 8.08 -1.19
CA TYR A 184 -17.49 8.98 -1.22
C TYR A 184 -16.75 8.87 -2.56
N TYR A 185 -16.38 7.65 -2.98
CA TYR A 185 -15.70 7.45 -4.26
C TYR A 185 -16.53 7.97 -5.46
N GLU A 186 -17.82 7.73 -5.48
CA GLU A 186 -18.70 8.24 -6.54
C GLU A 186 -18.74 9.77 -6.58
N ARG A 187 -18.73 10.43 -5.41
CA ARG A 187 -18.73 11.90 -5.30
C ARG A 187 -17.45 12.55 -5.84
N VAL A 188 -16.29 11.90 -5.66
CA VAL A 188 -14.97 12.49 -5.97
C VAL A 188 -14.33 11.92 -7.25
N LYS A 189 -14.98 11.00 -7.94
CA LYS A 189 -14.38 10.26 -9.07
C LYS A 189 -13.94 11.16 -10.24
N GLU A 190 -14.70 12.19 -10.56
CA GLU A 190 -14.44 13.08 -11.70
C GLU A 190 -13.06 13.71 -11.62
N GLU A 191 -12.71 14.17 -10.44
CA GLU A 191 -11.40 14.76 -10.18
C GLU A 191 -10.27 13.74 -10.37
N GLN A 192 -10.47 12.48 -9.89
CA GLN A 192 -9.46 11.45 -9.98
C GLN A 192 -9.16 11.02 -11.43
N PHE A 193 -10.18 10.99 -12.29
CA PHE A 193 -9.99 10.69 -13.71
C PHE A 193 -9.40 11.86 -14.51
N SER A 194 -9.41 13.06 -13.96
CA SER A 194 -8.92 14.29 -14.58
C SER A 194 -7.55 14.75 -14.10
N TYR A 195 -7.15 14.36 -12.88
CA TYR A 195 -5.87 14.75 -12.29
C TYR A 195 -4.72 13.94 -12.89
N ARG A 196 -3.98 14.55 -13.82
CA ARG A 196 -2.95 13.88 -14.62
C ARG A 196 -1.55 14.34 -14.23
N MET A 197 -0.61 13.38 -14.25
CA MET A 197 0.80 13.62 -13.99
C MET A 197 1.68 12.89 -15.01
N MET A 198 2.82 13.49 -15.31
CA MET A 198 3.86 12.84 -16.13
C MET A 198 4.46 11.66 -15.38
N LEU A 199 4.48 10.51 -16.03
CA LEU A 199 5.15 9.32 -15.53
C LEU A 199 6.49 9.13 -16.25
N GLY A 200 7.55 9.64 -15.62
CA GLY A 200 8.87 9.71 -16.24
C GLY A 200 8.87 10.62 -17.48
N LYS A 201 9.56 10.18 -18.55
CA LYS A 201 9.60 10.86 -19.85
C LYS A 201 8.61 10.28 -20.87
N GLN A 202 7.80 9.31 -20.48
CA GLN A 202 7.12 8.41 -21.39
C GLN A 202 5.68 8.80 -21.69
N GLY A 203 4.99 9.48 -20.75
CA GLY A 203 3.62 9.91 -20.95
C GLY A 203 2.90 10.30 -19.66
N GLU A 204 1.64 10.66 -19.79
CA GLU A 204 0.80 11.07 -18.68
C GLU A 204 -0.18 9.95 -18.29
N ILE A 205 -0.40 9.82 -16.98
CA ILE A 205 -1.46 9.00 -16.40
C ILE A 205 -2.32 9.85 -15.46
N ALA A 206 -3.58 9.48 -15.27
CA ALA A 206 -4.36 10.02 -14.18
C ALA A 206 -4.01 9.26 -12.90
N ILE A 207 -3.86 10.01 -11.80
CA ILE A 207 -3.55 9.49 -10.46
C ILE A 207 -4.48 10.12 -9.42
N PRO A 208 -4.60 9.51 -8.23
CA PRO A 208 -5.39 10.06 -7.14
C PRO A 208 -4.87 11.43 -6.66
N THR A 209 -5.78 12.34 -6.33
CA THR A 209 -5.47 13.57 -5.59
C THR A 209 -5.03 13.24 -4.16
N VAL A 210 -4.38 14.18 -3.47
CA VAL A 210 -3.94 14.00 -2.08
C VAL A 210 -5.09 13.66 -1.15
N GLU A 211 -6.23 14.38 -1.24
CA GLU A 211 -7.41 14.12 -0.41
C GLU A 211 -7.94 12.69 -0.60
N PHE A 212 -8.10 12.28 -1.85
CA PHE A 212 -8.52 10.92 -2.16
C PHE A 212 -7.53 9.88 -1.63
N ASN A 213 -6.24 10.11 -1.84
CA ASN A 213 -5.18 9.17 -1.48
C ASN A 213 -5.07 8.97 0.04
N LEU A 214 -5.31 10.02 0.85
CA LEU A 214 -5.35 9.92 2.30
C LEU A 214 -6.42 8.96 2.81
N ILE A 215 -7.57 8.88 2.13
CA ILE A 215 -8.67 7.97 2.48
C ILE A 215 -8.48 6.61 1.83
N PHE A 216 -8.17 6.60 0.54
CA PHE A 216 -8.01 5.37 -0.24
C PHE A 216 -6.89 4.48 0.31
N GLN A 217 -5.70 5.04 0.56
CA GLN A 217 -4.59 4.23 1.09
C GLN A 217 -4.88 3.71 2.50
N LEU A 218 -5.52 4.49 3.38
CA LEU A 218 -5.94 4.00 4.69
C LEU A 218 -6.92 2.84 4.57
N THR A 219 -7.93 2.94 3.70
CA THR A 219 -8.89 1.84 3.49
C THR A 219 -8.21 0.60 2.91
N HIS A 220 -7.26 0.79 2.01
CA HIS A 220 -6.47 -0.27 1.41
C HIS A 220 -5.55 -0.96 2.42
N ILE A 221 -4.78 -0.18 3.21
CA ILE A 221 -3.94 -0.69 4.31
C ILE A 221 -4.80 -1.47 5.31
N TYR A 222 -5.98 -0.93 5.65
CA TYR A 222 -6.91 -1.57 6.57
C TYR A 222 -7.44 -2.91 6.05
N ALA A 223 -7.85 -2.95 4.77
CA ALA A 223 -8.31 -4.17 4.13
C ALA A 223 -7.23 -5.26 4.11
N HIS A 224 -5.97 -4.90 3.81
CA HIS A 224 -4.86 -5.87 3.85
C HIS A 224 -4.53 -6.32 5.27
N LEU A 225 -4.54 -5.41 6.26
CA LEU A 225 -4.38 -5.79 7.68
C LEU A 225 -5.41 -6.83 8.10
N MET A 226 -6.67 -6.66 7.67
CA MET A 226 -7.76 -7.61 7.96
C MET A 226 -7.59 -8.95 7.22
N ASN A 227 -7.05 -8.97 6.02
CA ASN A 227 -7.05 -10.16 5.16
C ASN A 227 -5.72 -10.92 5.10
N GLU A 228 -4.59 -10.23 4.99
CA GLU A 228 -3.29 -10.85 4.65
C GLU A 228 -2.16 -10.40 5.56
N GLY A 229 -2.15 -9.15 5.94
CA GLY A 229 -1.06 -8.42 6.58
C GLY A 229 -0.47 -7.36 5.65
N ILE A 230 0.25 -6.41 6.25
CA ILE A 230 0.88 -5.29 5.56
C ILE A 230 2.36 -5.20 5.94
N GLY A 231 3.16 -4.56 5.08
CA GLY A 231 4.55 -4.22 5.37
C GLY A 231 4.77 -2.71 5.53
N LEU A 232 6.00 -2.33 5.89
CA LEU A 232 6.37 -0.92 6.01
C LEU A 232 6.32 -0.19 4.67
N ARG A 233 6.41 -0.89 3.53
CA ARG A 233 6.30 -0.27 2.19
C ARG A 233 5.00 0.51 2.03
N GLN A 234 3.86 -0.07 2.41
CA GLN A 234 2.56 0.60 2.33
C GLN A 234 2.48 1.82 3.26
N LEU A 235 3.16 1.75 4.40
CA LEU A 235 3.25 2.86 5.33
C LEU A 235 4.19 3.97 4.83
N VAL A 236 5.26 3.65 4.10
CA VAL A 236 6.11 4.63 3.42
C VAL A 236 5.34 5.32 2.29
N ASP A 237 4.54 4.60 1.50
CA ASP A 237 3.62 5.23 0.54
C ASP A 237 2.74 6.28 1.24
N TYR A 238 2.16 5.91 2.38
CA TYR A 238 1.29 6.81 3.15
C TYR A 238 2.04 7.99 3.78
N TYR A 239 3.29 7.77 4.22
CA TYR A 239 4.17 8.83 4.70
C TYR A 239 4.32 9.93 3.65
N TYR A 240 4.60 9.58 2.39
CA TYR A 240 4.76 10.57 1.32
C TYR A 240 3.47 11.32 0.98
N VAL A 241 2.30 10.71 1.13
CA VAL A 241 1.02 11.44 1.00
C VAL A 241 0.87 12.47 2.13
N LEU A 242 1.25 12.12 3.36
CA LEU A 242 1.13 12.99 4.53
C LEU A 242 2.08 14.19 4.53
N ILE A 243 3.23 14.11 3.86
CA ILE A 243 4.15 15.24 3.74
C ILE A 243 3.82 16.19 2.58
N SER A 244 2.80 15.87 1.76
CA SER A 244 2.33 16.76 0.69
C SER A 244 1.94 18.15 1.22
N ASP A 245 2.21 19.18 0.44
CA ASP A 245 1.89 20.57 0.79
C ASP A 245 0.39 20.82 0.87
N ASP A 246 -0.42 20.05 0.12
CA ASP A 246 -1.88 20.16 0.09
C ASP A 246 -2.55 19.64 1.37
N LEU A 247 -1.83 18.96 2.27
CA LEU A 247 -2.40 18.33 3.47
C LEU A 247 -3.24 19.30 4.31
N SER A 248 -2.76 20.52 4.51
CA SER A 248 -3.45 21.55 5.32
C SER A 248 -4.81 21.93 4.76
N LEU A 249 -4.96 21.91 3.43
CA LEU A 249 -6.18 22.32 2.73
C LEU A 249 -7.28 21.25 2.81
N VAL A 250 -6.90 19.99 3.01
CA VAL A 250 -7.83 18.85 2.94
C VAL A 250 -8.08 18.18 4.31
N ARG A 251 -7.30 18.51 5.34
CA ARG A 251 -7.30 17.82 6.65
C ARG A 251 -8.69 17.69 7.27
N ASP A 252 -9.44 18.79 7.37
CA ASP A 252 -10.75 18.79 8.03
C ASP A 252 -11.75 17.91 7.29
N ARG A 253 -11.72 17.92 5.95
CA ARG A 253 -12.57 17.06 5.12
C ARG A 253 -12.22 15.59 5.32
N VAL A 254 -10.91 15.27 5.31
CA VAL A 254 -10.42 13.91 5.56
C VAL A 254 -10.80 13.42 6.96
N GLN A 255 -10.65 14.25 7.99
CA GLN A 255 -11.07 13.91 9.36
C GLN A 255 -12.55 13.57 9.45
N LYS A 256 -13.40 14.36 8.78
CA LYS A 256 -14.85 14.10 8.73
C LYS A 256 -15.14 12.74 8.08
N GLU A 257 -14.56 12.47 6.92
CA GLU A 257 -14.74 11.21 6.23
C GLU A 257 -14.24 10.02 7.07
N LEU A 258 -13.08 10.12 7.71
CA LEU A 258 -12.54 9.06 8.57
C LEU A 258 -13.47 8.71 9.75
N LYS A 259 -14.15 9.72 10.33
CA LYS A 259 -15.16 9.50 11.38
C LYS A 259 -16.37 8.77 10.80
N GLU A 260 -16.89 9.21 9.66
CA GLU A 260 -18.06 8.62 9.01
C GLU A 260 -17.81 7.18 8.54
N LEU A 261 -16.58 6.86 8.13
CA LEU A 261 -16.14 5.53 7.70
C LEU A 261 -15.76 4.60 8.86
N GLY A 262 -15.79 5.08 10.11
CA GLY A 262 -15.39 4.29 11.27
C GLY A 262 -13.88 4.03 11.37
N LEU A 263 -13.05 4.76 10.61
CA LEU A 263 -11.61 4.57 10.50
C LEU A 263 -10.79 5.41 11.49
N TRP A 264 -11.42 6.23 12.32
CA TRP A 264 -10.74 7.17 13.21
C TRP A 264 -9.69 6.53 14.12
N LYS A 265 -10.04 5.41 14.77
CA LYS A 265 -9.13 4.71 15.66
C LYS A 265 -7.96 4.06 14.91
N PHE A 266 -8.25 3.48 13.75
CA PHE A 266 -7.21 2.91 12.89
C PHE A 266 -6.26 3.99 12.39
N ALA A 267 -6.79 5.10 11.88
CA ALA A 267 -5.99 6.26 11.47
C ALA A 267 -5.10 6.77 12.60
N GLY A 268 -5.63 6.86 13.84
CA GLY A 268 -4.84 7.22 15.03
C GLY A 268 -3.70 6.23 15.29
N GLY A 269 -3.91 4.95 15.08
CA GLY A 269 -2.86 3.93 15.15
C GLY A 269 -1.78 4.12 14.09
N ILE A 270 -2.18 4.42 12.85
CA ILE A 270 -1.23 4.75 11.78
C ILE A 270 -0.46 6.03 12.09
N MET A 271 -1.12 7.08 12.61
CA MET A 271 -0.43 8.32 13.01
C MET A 271 0.61 8.08 14.11
N TYR A 272 0.33 7.20 15.06
CA TYR A 272 1.33 6.78 16.04
C TYR A 272 2.57 6.15 15.36
N ILE A 273 2.37 5.26 14.39
CA ILE A 273 3.47 4.65 13.64
C ILE A 273 4.23 5.71 12.82
N MET A 274 3.53 6.69 12.25
CA MET A 274 4.17 7.78 11.51
C MET A 274 5.12 8.59 12.41
N GLN A 275 4.77 8.82 13.67
CA GLN A 275 5.67 9.48 14.62
C GLN A 275 6.82 8.56 15.06
N GLU A 276 6.50 7.36 15.54
CA GLU A 276 7.47 6.48 16.19
C GLU A 276 8.45 5.82 15.21
N VAL A 277 8.01 5.48 14.02
CA VAL A 277 8.86 4.80 13.03
C VAL A 277 9.47 5.78 12.04
N PHE A 278 8.67 6.71 11.53
CA PHE A 278 9.09 7.60 10.44
C PHE A 278 9.49 9.00 10.90
N GLY A 279 9.38 9.32 12.21
CA GLY A 279 9.78 10.64 12.73
C GLY A 279 8.91 11.80 12.27
N MET A 280 7.65 11.53 11.88
CA MET A 280 6.76 12.54 11.34
C MET A 280 6.39 13.61 12.38
N PRO A 281 6.52 14.91 12.07
CA PRO A 281 6.15 15.97 12.99
C PRO A 281 4.63 16.01 13.24
N ALA A 282 4.23 16.41 14.46
CA ALA A 282 2.82 16.45 14.87
C ALA A 282 1.95 17.32 13.94
N SER A 283 2.52 18.35 13.31
CA SER A 283 1.82 19.23 12.36
C SER A 283 1.35 18.53 11.10
N ARG A 284 1.96 17.38 10.73
CA ARG A 284 1.60 16.59 9.56
C ARG A 284 0.61 15.45 9.86
N LEU A 285 0.25 15.24 11.11
CA LEU A 285 -0.71 14.20 11.47
C LEU A 285 -2.14 14.64 11.13
N ILE A 286 -2.90 13.76 10.50
CA ILE A 286 -4.30 14.04 10.13
C ILE A 286 -5.27 13.83 11.29
N VAL A 287 -4.95 12.95 12.24
CA VAL A 287 -5.71 12.73 13.47
C VAL A 287 -4.74 12.56 14.64
N PRO A 288 -5.18 12.76 15.90
CA PRO A 288 -4.34 12.49 17.06
C PRO A 288 -3.81 11.04 17.06
N PRO A 289 -2.53 10.83 17.37
CA PRO A 289 -1.92 9.51 17.44
C PRO A 289 -2.56 8.68 18.55
N ASN A 290 -2.74 7.39 18.31
CA ASN A 290 -3.27 6.45 19.28
C ASN A 290 -2.28 5.32 19.53
N GLU A 291 -1.54 5.40 20.64
CA GLU A 291 -0.49 4.47 21.01
C GLU A 291 -0.97 3.01 21.09
N LYS A 292 -2.14 2.76 21.72
CA LYS A 292 -2.68 1.41 21.87
C LYS A 292 -2.90 0.70 20.54
N TYR A 293 -3.53 1.40 19.59
CA TYR A 293 -3.79 0.86 18.24
C TYR A 293 -2.50 0.82 17.43
N GLY A 294 -1.63 1.83 17.57
CA GLY A 294 -0.37 1.91 16.85
C GLY A 294 0.61 0.80 17.21
N LYS A 295 0.81 0.53 18.50
CA LYS A 295 1.64 -0.60 18.96
C LYS A 295 1.12 -1.94 18.43
N PHE A 296 -0.18 -2.15 18.43
CA PHE A 296 -0.79 -3.36 17.89
C PHE A 296 -0.52 -3.49 16.39
N VAL A 297 -0.85 -2.44 15.60
CA VAL A 297 -0.67 -2.46 14.15
C VAL A 297 0.80 -2.61 13.77
N LEU A 298 1.71 -1.89 14.44
CA LEU A 298 3.15 -2.01 14.20
C LEU A 298 3.66 -3.43 14.44
N ASN A 299 3.22 -4.07 15.53
CA ASN A 299 3.57 -5.47 15.78
C ASN A 299 3.06 -6.39 14.66
N GLU A 300 1.81 -6.22 14.20
CA GLU A 300 1.29 -7.01 13.06
C GLU A 300 2.12 -6.79 11.79
N VAL A 301 2.53 -5.54 11.48
CA VAL A 301 3.39 -5.19 10.34
C VAL A 301 4.75 -5.88 10.40
N LEU A 302 5.41 -5.83 11.55
CA LEU A 302 6.75 -6.39 11.72
C LEU A 302 6.75 -7.92 11.69
N GLU A 303 5.73 -8.55 12.26
CA GLU A 303 5.59 -10.01 12.24
C GLU A 303 5.22 -10.54 10.86
N ALA A 304 4.20 -9.98 10.23
CA ALA A 304 3.67 -10.46 8.97
C ALA A 304 4.59 -10.17 7.76
N GLY A 305 5.28 -9.03 7.78
CA GLY A 305 5.99 -8.53 6.60
C GLY A 305 5.01 -8.20 5.46
N ASN A 306 5.55 -7.93 4.28
CA ASN A 306 4.73 -7.53 3.14
C ASN A 306 3.74 -8.63 2.73
N PHE A 307 2.44 -8.34 2.76
CA PHE A 307 1.32 -9.26 2.47
C PHE A 307 1.35 -10.57 3.26
N GLY A 308 1.82 -10.55 4.50
CA GLY A 308 1.84 -11.72 5.38
C GLY A 308 2.75 -12.86 4.92
N ARG A 309 3.61 -12.65 3.92
CA ARG A 309 4.49 -13.69 3.34
C ARG A 309 5.50 -14.27 4.32
N HIS A 310 5.80 -13.53 5.38
CA HIS A 310 6.77 -13.91 6.40
C HIS A 310 6.13 -14.20 7.75
N ASP A 311 4.79 -14.31 7.82
CA ASP A 311 4.07 -14.52 9.07
C ASP A 311 4.23 -15.97 9.56
N ALA A 312 5.10 -16.16 10.56
CA ALA A 312 5.31 -17.46 11.21
C ALA A 312 4.07 -18.02 11.93
N ARG A 313 3.04 -17.17 12.14
CA ARG A 313 1.76 -17.56 12.75
C ARG A 313 0.82 -18.24 11.75
N ASN A 314 1.18 -18.32 10.47
CA ASN A 314 0.45 -19.06 9.44
C ASN A 314 0.70 -20.58 9.61
N ARG A 315 -0.08 -21.24 10.49
CA ARG A 315 0.16 -22.62 10.97
C ARG A 315 -0.75 -23.68 10.33
N PHE A 316 -1.84 -23.26 9.67
CA PHE A 316 -2.94 -24.20 9.33
C PHE A 316 -2.87 -24.80 7.92
N GLY A 317 -1.74 -24.75 7.26
CA GLY A 317 -1.55 -25.39 5.95
C GLY A 317 -2.37 -24.78 4.80
N ARG A 318 -2.18 -25.31 3.57
CA ARG A 318 -2.76 -24.73 2.34
C ARG A 318 -4.14 -25.27 1.95
N SER A 319 -4.74 -26.15 2.74
CA SER A 319 -6.09 -26.67 2.46
C SER A 319 -7.17 -25.59 2.65
N LYS A 320 -8.34 -25.77 2.02
CA LYS A 320 -9.49 -24.85 2.22
C LYS A 320 -9.88 -24.70 3.70
N LEU A 321 -9.85 -25.82 4.44
CA LEU A 321 -10.10 -25.82 5.89
C LEU A 321 -9.01 -25.06 6.64
N GLY A 322 -7.73 -25.33 6.30
CA GLY A 322 -6.59 -24.63 6.89
C GLY A 322 -6.66 -23.11 6.67
N HIS A 323 -6.99 -22.64 5.47
CA HIS A 323 -7.21 -21.22 5.21
C HIS A 323 -8.34 -20.62 6.05
N ASN A 324 -9.44 -21.33 6.24
CA ASN A 324 -10.55 -20.86 7.08
C ASN A 324 -10.14 -20.78 8.56
N LEU A 325 -9.46 -21.79 9.08
CA LEU A 325 -8.93 -21.78 10.45
C LEU A 325 -7.91 -20.67 10.66
N GLN A 326 -7.03 -20.42 9.69
CA GLN A 326 -6.07 -19.31 9.75
C GLN A 326 -6.77 -17.94 9.83
N ARG A 327 -7.87 -17.77 9.10
CA ARG A 327 -8.67 -16.54 9.17
C ARG A 327 -9.33 -16.36 10.53
N VAL A 328 -10.00 -17.40 11.05
CA VAL A 328 -10.60 -17.34 12.39
C VAL A 328 -9.53 -16.99 13.44
N TYR A 329 -8.36 -17.62 13.37
CA TYR A 329 -7.26 -17.31 14.30
C TYR A 329 -6.79 -15.86 14.20
N ARG A 330 -6.73 -15.29 12.99
CA ARG A 330 -6.43 -13.86 12.79
C ARG A 330 -7.54 -12.98 13.35
N ASP A 331 -8.80 -13.29 13.05
CA ASP A 331 -9.95 -12.52 13.52
C ASP A 331 -10.02 -12.45 15.05
N MET A 332 -9.66 -13.53 15.73
CA MET A 332 -9.56 -13.54 17.21
C MET A 332 -8.53 -12.53 17.75
N ARG A 333 -7.46 -12.22 17.00
CA ARG A 333 -6.48 -11.19 17.38
C ARG A 333 -6.99 -9.78 17.07
N LEU A 334 -7.69 -9.62 15.94
CA LEU A 334 -8.15 -8.33 15.44
C LEU A 334 -9.42 -7.83 16.13
N VAL A 335 -10.31 -8.71 16.56
CA VAL A 335 -11.64 -8.36 17.11
C VAL A 335 -11.56 -7.42 18.32
N LYS A 336 -10.52 -7.56 19.16
CA LYS A 336 -10.30 -6.69 20.32
C LYS A 336 -10.05 -5.22 19.94
N TYR A 337 -9.46 -5.00 18.77
CA TYR A 337 -9.08 -3.68 18.26
C TYR A 337 -10.07 -3.15 17.23
N PHE A 338 -10.55 -4.00 16.35
CA PHE A 338 -11.38 -3.66 15.20
C PHE A 338 -12.66 -4.51 15.14
N PRO A 339 -13.51 -4.49 16.21
CA PRO A 339 -14.65 -5.40 16.30
C PRO A 339 -15.63 -5.28 15.15
N THR A 340 -15.91 -4.07 14.68
CA THR A 340 -16.92 -3.84 13.63
C THR A 340 -16.55 -4.55 12.31
N GLU A 341 -15.33 -4.35 11.83
CA GLU A 341 -14.87 -4.98 10.58
C GLU A 341 -14.70 -6.48 10.74
N THR A 342 -14.10 -6.92 11.87
CA THR A 342 -13.84 -8.33 12.12
C THR A 342 -15.14 -9.14 12.26
N LEU A 343 -16.17 -8.59 12.90
CA LEU A 343 -17.47 -9.28 13.04
C LEU A 343 -18.28 -9.27 11.73
N CYS A 344 -18.06 -8.28 10.86
CA CYS A 344 -18.67 -8.23 9.54
C CYS A 344 -17.98 -9.15 8.51
N GLU A 345 -16.72 -9.54 8.72
CA GLU A 345 -15.94 -10.35 7.78
C GLU A 345 -16.65 -11.66 7.37
N PRO A 346 -17.14 -12.52 8.29
CA PRO A 346 -17.81 -13.76 7.91
C PRO A 346 -19.08 -13.52 7.08
N LEU A 347 -19.87 -12.50 7.44
CA LEU A 347 -21.09 -12.14 6.71
C LEU A 347 -20.77 -11.62 5.31
N PHE A 348 -19.77 -10.75 5.18
CA PHE A 348 -19.30 -10.26 3.90
C PHE A 348 -18.83 -11.41 3.00
N ARG A 349 -18.11 -12.40 3.51
CA ARG A 349 -17.62 -13.56 2.76
C ARG A 349 -18.76 -14.42 2.22
N ILE A 350 -19.76 -14.71 3.05
CA ILE A 350 -20.93 -15.48 2.64
C ILE A 350 -21.64 -14.75 1.50
N TRP A 351 -21.91 -13.47 1.70
CA TRP A 351 -22.53 -12.64 0.67
C TRP A 351 -21.69 -12.58 -0.61
N HIS A 352 -20.38 -12.35 -0.50
CA HIS A 352 -19.45 -12.26 -1.64
C HIS A 352 -19.35 -13.58 -2.43
N TYR A 353 -19.45 -14.73 -1.74
CA TYR A 353 -19.50 -16.04 -2.40
C TYR A 353 -20.73 -16.13 -3.35
N PHE A 354 -21.90 -15.74 -2.91
CA PHE A 354 -23.10 -15.72 -3.75
C PHE A 354 -23.01 -14.63 -4.83
N TRP A 355 -22.47 -13.47 -4.49
CA TRP A 355 -22.26 -12.38 -5.46
C TRP A 355 -21.36 -12.85 -6.62
N ARG A 356 -20.26 -13.54 -6.36
CA ARG A 356 -19.39 -14.07 -7.43
C ARG A 356 -20.08 -15.09 -8.32
N LYS A 357 -21.02 -15.87 -7.80
CA LYS A 357 -21.79 -16.83 -8.59
C LYS A 357 -22.82 -16.17 -9.50
N SER A 358 -23.20 -14.93 -9.22
CA SER A 358 -24.16 -14.15 -10.00
C SER A 358 -23.50 -13.32 -11.10
N LYS A 359 -22.17 -13.31 -11.19
CA LYS A 359 -21.36 -12.60 -12.19
C LYS A 359 -20.80 -13.56 -13.23
#